data_5b429357255857b8eb731ad8c1f255a9
#
_entry.id   5b429357255857b8eb731ad8c1f255a9
#
_cell.length_a   1.000
_cell.length_b   1.000
_cell.length_c   1.000
_cell.angle_alpha   90.00
_cell.angle_beta   90.00
_cell.angle_gamma   90.00
#
_symmetry.space_group_name_H-M   'P 1'
#
loop_
_entity.id
_entity.type
_entity.pdbx_description
1 polymer ?
#
loop_
_entity_poly.entity_id
_entity_poly.type
_entity_poly.pdbx_seq_one_letter_code
_entity_poly.pdbx_strand_id
1 'polypeptide(L)'
;MTSIISAVGFCNATGRGDLSTLDSSLKIIADTGASACEIGIYGEEIISGGRIIEDRAQRVRDIVKQYAFKKLSLHGQIVSNFMDREHLHLQKKVVRAMLELCDRLGAGVLVHHSGNAILSDGMSGSDLDQMEREALFEMAEIAKTYGVRIVLENIFTTEDGQYRQTPSQVAETVKAVGHDNLAALIDFSHAYIESTFKGLDFREELRAMAPVTGHLHVHDSFGLPYTMKKFYHPAEATALGIGDLHLPIGWGDIDWEDIFSELTFLPDTTLIMEIGAERFADQQPACLERALKLADAVNKR
;
A
#
# COMPACT_ATOMS: atom_id res chain seq x y z
N MET A 1 0.84 -26.08 7.91
CA MET A 1 0.58 -24.76 8.52
C MET A 1 0.67 -23.74 7.40
N THR A 2 -0.24 -22.77 7.35
CA THR A 2 -0.16 -21.68 6.38
C THR A 2 0.99 -20.78 6.79
N SER A 3 1.91 -20.43 5.89
CA SER A 3 3.00 -19.48 6.19
C SER A 3 2.43 -18.10 6.54
N ILE A 4 3.10 -17.37 7.42
CA ILE A 4 2.73 -16.00 7.78
C ILE A 4 2.90 -15.10 6.55
N ILE A 5 4.11 -15.03 5.98
CA ILE A 5 4.35 -14.35 4.70
C ILE A 5 4.38 -15.41 3.61
N SER A 6 3.40 -15.41 2.73
CA SER A 6 3.16 -16.49 1.77
C SER A 6 3.60 -16.17 0.35
N ALA A 7 3.85 -14.90 0.04
CA ALA A 7 4.34 -14.43 -1.26
C ALA A 7 5.11 -13.12 -1.12
N VAL A 8 6.12 -12.95 -1.98
CA VAL A 8 6.99 -11.77 -2.04
C VAL A 8 7.05 -11.29 -3.47
N GLY A 9 6.96 -9.98 -3.68
CA GLY A 9 6.99 -9.40 -5.01
C GLY A 9 7.20 -7.89 -5.05
N PHE A 10 6.80 -7.29 -6.15
CA PHE A 10 6.99 -5.86 -6.41
C PHE A 10 5.69 -5.19 -6.82
N CYS A 11 5.61 -3.90 -6.53
CA CYS A 11 4.58 -3.02 -7.09
C CYS A 11 5.00 -2.57 -8.50
N ASN A 12 4.05 -2.67 -9.45
CA ASN A 12 4.15 -2.01 -10.73
C ASN A 12 3.57 -0.60 -10.63
N ALA A 13 4.39 0.36 -10.19
CA ALA A 13 3.98 1.75 -10.00
C ALA A 13 4.14 2.64 -11.24
N THR A 14 4.63 2.09 -12.36
CA THR A 14 4.93 2.85 -13.59
C THR A 14 3.88 2.59 -14.66
N GLY A 15 2.67 3.13 -14.46
CA GLY A 15 1.62 3.06 -15.46
C GLY A 15 1.68 4.21 -16.47
N ARG A 16 1.34 3.91 -17.72
CA ARG A 16 0.89 4.94 -18.68
C ARG A 16 -0.59 4.71 -18.95
N GLY A 17 -1.35 5.78 -18.88
CA GLY A 17 -2.79 5.73 -19.08
C GLY A 17 -3.25 5.00 -20.35
N ASP A 18 -2.38 4.83 -21.34
CA ASP A 18 -2.64 4.07 -22.58
C ASP A 18 -2.33 2.57 -22.48
N LEU A 19 -1.90 2.08 -21.31
CA LEU A 19 -1.49 0.69 -21.05
C LEU A 19 -0.26 0.22 -21.86
N SER A 20 0.51 1.12 -22.44
CA SER A 20 1.60 0.75 -23.35
C SER A 20 2.82 0.15 -22.63
N THR A 21 2.97 0.42 -21.32
CA THR A 21 4.10 -0.04 -20.50
C THR A 21 3.76 -1.19 -19.57
N LEU A 22 2.49 -1.55 -19.43
CA LEU A 22 2.05 -2.54 -18.44
C LEU A 22 2.69 -3.91 -18.67
N ASP A 23 2.66 -4.41 -19.90
CA ASP A 23 3.23 -5.73 -20.24
C ASP A 23 4.73 -5.80 -19.93
N SER A 24 5.49 -4.80 -20.38
CA SER A 24 6.94 -4.76 -20.15
C SER A 24 7.30 -4.66 -18.67
N SER A 25 6.55 -3.92 -17.88
CA SER A 25 6.82 -3.79 -16.44
C SER A 25 6.45 -5.07 -15.68
N LEU A 26 5.34 -5.73 -16.01
CA LEU A 26 5.01 -7.04 -15.44
C LEU A 26 6.04 -8.11 -15.82
N LYS A 27 6.55 -8.06 -17.06
CA LYS A 27 7.62 -8.93 -17.49
C LYS A 27 8.89 -8.75 -16.66
N ILE A 28 9.31 -7.52 -16.40
CA ILE A 28 10.48 -7.24 -15.56
C ILE A 28 10.30 -7.86 -14.17
N ILE A 29 9.14 -7.70 -13.55
CA ILE A 29 8.83 -8.30 -12.24
C ILE A 29 8.86 -9.83 -12.31
N ALA A 30 8.22 -10.42 -13.32
CA ALA A 30 8.19 -11.87 -13.49
C ALA A 30 9.59 -12.47 -13.71
N ASP A 31 10.45 -11.80 -14.49
CA ASP A 31 11.81 -12.22 -14.77
C ASP A 31 12.71 -12.25 -13.51
N THR A 32 12.35 -11.51 -12.43
CA THR A 32 13.06 -11.61 -11.14
C THR A 32 12.79 -12.93 -10.41
N GLY A 33 11.72 -13.64 -10.75
CA GLY A 33 11.22 -14.80 -10.01
C GLY A 33 10.31 -14.44 -8.83
N ALA A 34 9.84 -13.21 -8.75
CA ALA A 34 8.89 -12.76 -7.74
C ALA A 34 7.59 -13.59 -7.79
N SER A 35 7.06 -13.97 -6.63
CA SER A 35 5.84 -14.78 -6.52
C SER A 35 4.56 -13.95 -6.41
N ALA A 36 4.67 -12.65 -6.16
CA ALA A 36 3.57 -11.70 -6.08
C ALA A 36 3.81 -10.49 -6.98
N CYS A 37 2.73 -9.86 -7.40
CA CYS A 37 2.76 -8.59 -8.09
C CYS A 37 1.61 -7.71 -7.59
N GLU A 38 1.89 -6.43 -7.41
CA GLU A 38 0.89 -5.40 -7.18
C GLU A 38 0.81 -4.46 -8.38
N ILE A 39 -0.39 -4.21 -8.86
CA ILE A 39 -0.62 -3.31 -10.00
C ILE A 39 -1.11 -1.97 -9.48
N GLY A 40 -0.35 -0.91 -9.75
CA GLY A 40 -0.74 0.47 -9.46
C GLY A 40 -1.76 0.98 -10.45
N ILE A 41 -3.04 0.72 -10.21
CA ILE A 41 -4.12 1.13 -11.13
C ILE A 41 -4.34 2.65 -11.19
N TYR A 42 -3.75 3.40 -10.29
CA TYR A 42 -3.75 4.86 -10.34
C TYR A 42 -2.97 5.43 -11.55
N GLY A 43 -2.03 4.67 -12.09
CA GLY A 43 -1.29 5.01 -13.31
C GLY A 43 -1.96 4.56 -14.60
N GLU A 44 -3.02 3.76 -14.50
CA GLU A 44 -3.69 3.12 -15.63
C GLU A 44 -5.13 3.65 -15.74
N GLU A 45 -5.49 4.34 -16.81
CA GLU A 45 -6.84 4.90 -16.97
C GLU A 45 -7.89 3.82 -17.27
N ILE A 46 -8.19 2.96 -16.27
CA ILE A 46 -9.15 1.84 -16.38
C ILE A 46 -10.52 2.22 -15.80
N ILE A 47 -10.58 3.21 -14.92
CA ILE A 47 -11.80 3.67 -14.27
C ILE A 47 -12.03 5.15 -14.63
N SER A 48 -13.24 5.48 -15.07
CA SER A 48 -13.67 6.84 -15.37
C SER A 48 -14.99 7.16 -14.67
N GLY A 49 -14.99 8.18 -13.80
CA GLY A 49 -16.19 8.59 -13.04
C GLY A 49 -16.80 7.45 -12.20
N GLY A 50 -15.97 6.54 -11.67
CA GLY A 50 -16.39 5.37 -10.91
C GLY A 50 -17.05 4.29 -11.77
N ARG A 51 -16.70 4.19 -13.05
CA ARG A 51 -17.13 3.13 -13.97
C ARG A 51 -15.93 2.51 -14.63
N ILE A 52 -15.90 1.20 -14.72
CA ILE A 52 -14.85 0.45 -15.42
C ILE A 52 -15.00 0.72 -16.93
N ILE A 53 -13.87 0.98 -17.59
CA ILE A 53 -13.76 1.07 -19.05
C ILE A 53 -13.51 -0.35 -19.56
N GLU A 54 -14.51 -0.98 -20.12
CA GLU A 54 -14.57 -2.43 -20.38
C GLU A 54 -13.43 -2.96 -21.28
N ASP A 55 -13.16 -2.27 -22.39
CA ASP A 55 -12.08 -2.65 -23.32
C ASP A 55 -10.70 -2.55 -22.69
N ARG A 56 -10.49 -1.58 -21.80
CA ARG A 56 -9.23 -1.40 -21.07
C ARG A 56 -9.08 -2.46 -19.98
N ALA A 57 -10.11 -2.71 -19.21
CA ALA A 57 -10.09 -3.77 -18.19
C ALA A 57 -9.84 -5.15 -18.83
N GLN A 58 -10.46 -5.42 -19.99
CA GLN A 58 -10.20 -6.66 -20.73
C GLN A 58 -8.74 -6.75 -21.19
N ARG A 59 -8.17 -5.66 -21.73
CA ARG A 59 -6.77 -5.61 -22.15
C ARG A 59 -5.81 -5.85 -20.97
N VAL A 60 -6.04 -5.23 -19.81
CA VAL A 60 -5.25 -5.48 -18.59
C VAL A 60 -5.33 -6.95 -18.19
N ARG A 61 -6.53 -7.51 -18.18
CA ARG A 61 -6.73 -8.94 -17.88
C ARG A 61 -5.96 -9.85 -18.81
N ASP A 62 -5.95 -9.56 -20.11
CA ASP A 62 -5.24 -10.37 -21.10
C ASP A 62 -3.72 -10.27 -20.96
N ILE A 63 -3.21 -9.11 -20.53
CA ILE A 63 -1.79 -8.93 -20.20
C ILE A 63 -1.45 -9.70 -18.93
N VAL A 64 -2.18 -9.49 -17.83
CA VAL A 64 -1.91 -10.12 -16.53
C VAL A 64 -1.91 -11.64 -16.61
N LYS A 65 -2.80 -12.24 -17.37
CA LYS A 65 -2.90 -13.69 -17.55
C LYS A 65 -1.68 -14.34 -18.20
N GLN A 66 -0.79 -13.56 -18.80
CA GLN A 66 0.45 -14.09 -19.39
C GLN A 66 1.50 -14.42 -18.31
N TYR A 67 1.30 -13.91 -17.09
CA TYR A 67 2.23 -14.05 -15.98
C TYR A 67 1.65 -14.94 -14.88
N ALA A 68 2.46 -15.84 -14.33
CA ALA A 68 2.05 -16.82 -13.32
C ALA A 68 2.36 -16.34 -11.90
N PHE A 69 1.93 -15.13 -11.53
CA PHE A 69 2.04 -14.69 -10.14
C PHE A 69 1.14 -15.52 -9.23
N LYS A 70 1.69 -15.97 -8.10
CA LYS A 70 0.94 -16.72 -7.08
C LYS A 70 -0.10 -15.82 -6.41
N LYS A 71 0.23 -14.54 -6.22
CA LYS A 71 -0.65 -13.52 -5.66
C LYS A 71 -0.62 -12.25 -6.49
N LEU A 72 -1.80 -11.68 -6.66
CA LEU A 72 -2.00 -10.39 -7.30
C LEU A 72 -2.76 -9.48 -6.35
N SER A 73 -2.29 -8.25 -6.19
CA SER A 73 -2.98 -7.15 -5.53
C SER A 73 -3.16 -5.98 -6.48
N LEU A 74 -4.13 -5.12 -6.21
CA LEU A 74 -4.27 -3.83 -6.86
C LEU A 74 -4.01 -2.72 -5.85
N HIS A 75 -3.11 -1.80 -6.19
CA HIS A 75 -2.97 -0.55 -5.47
C HIS A 75 -4.06 0.41 -5.94
N GLY A 76 -4.89 0.87 -5.02
CA GLY A 76 -6.00 1.78 -5.31
C GLY A 76 -5.56 3.16 -5.77
N GLN A 77 -6.51 4.03 -6.00
CA GLN A 77 -6.20 5.43 -6.31
C GLN A 77 -5.55 6.11 -5.11
N ILE A 78 -4.37 6.71 -5.31
CA ILE A 78 -3.61 7.41 -4.24
C ILE A 78 -4.45 8.51 -3.58
N VAL A 79 -5.32 9.17 -4.35
CA VAL A 79 -6.23 10.22 -3.89
C VAL A 79 -7.46 9.68 -3.17
N SER A 80 -7.68 8.35 -3.12
CA SER A 80 -8.82 7.77 -2.41
C SER A 80 -8.79 8.13 -0.93
N ASN A 81 -9.93 8.65 -0.43
CA ASN A 81 -10.00 9.25 0.90
C ASN A 81 -11.43 9.17 1.46
N PHE A 82 -11.64 8.33 2.47
CA PHE A 82 -12.96 8.22 3.11
C PHE A 82 -13.21 9.28 4.18
N MET A 83 -12.23 10.14 4.47
CA MET A 83 -12.41 11.35 5.29
C MET A 83 -12.75 12.58 4.45
N ASP A 84 -12.83 12.47 3.11
CA ASP A 84 -13.30 13.54 2.23
C ASP A 84 -14.83 13.61 2.24
N ARG A 85 -15.35 14.42 3.13
CA ARG A 85 -16.80 14.57 3.33
C ARG A 85 -17.54 15.04 2.07
N GLU A 86 -16.94 15.93 1.32
CA GLU A 86 -17.57 16.51 0.14
C GLU A 86 -17.73 15.49 -0.98
N HIS A 87 -16.71 14.63 -1.16
CA HIS A 87 -16.67 13.66 -2.26
C HIS A 87 -16.87 12.21 -1.81
N LEU A 88 -17.27 11.95 -0.56
CA LEU A 88 -17.36 10.59 0.01
C LEU A 88 -18.17 9.62 -0.88
N HIS A 89 -19.29 10.07 -1.44
CA HIS A 89 -20.11 9.24 -2.32
C HIS A 89 -19.39 8.85 -3.62
N LEU A 90 -18.56 9.74 -4.15
CA LEU A 90 -17.74 9.49 -5.35
C LEU A 90 -16.56 8.56 -5.00
N GLN A 91 -15.91 8.80 -3.86
CA GLN A 91 -14.85 7.94 -3.34
C GLN A 91 -15.34 6.48 -3.20
N LYS A 92 -16.47 6.27 -2.54
CA LYS A 92 -17.09 4.95 -2.42
C LYS A 92 -17.42 4.32 -3.79
N LYS A 93 -17.92 5.11 -4.74
CA LYS A 93 -18.24 4.63 -6.09
C LYS A 93 -16.99 4.16 -6.82
N VAL A 94 -15.87 4.88 -6.69
CA VAL A 94 -14.58 4.52 -7.29
C VAL A 94 -14.04 3.25 -6.63
N VAL A 95 -14.00 3.17 -5.30
CA VAL A 95 -13.54 1.97 -4.58
C VAL A 95 -14.36 0.73 -4.93
N ARG A 96 -15.68 0.87 -5.08
CA ARG A 96 -16.55 -0.22 -5.55
C ARG A 96 -16.14 -0.72 -6.94
N ALA A 97 -15.85 0.18 -7.88
CA ALA A 97 -15.36 -0.19 -9.20
C ALA A 97 -13.98 -0.87 -9.13
N MET A 98 -13.10 -0.44 -8.20
CA MET A 98 -11.81 -1.09 -7.97
C MET A 98 -11.97 -2.51 -7.41
N LEU A 99 -12.91 -2.75 -6.49
CA LEU A 99 -13.21 -4.09 -5.98
C LEU A 99 -13.73 -5.03 -7.07
N GLU A 100 -14.61 -4.53 -7.94
CA GLU A 100 -15.07 -5.28 -9.12
C GLU A 100 -13.89 -5.57 -10.08
N LEU A 101 -12.99 -4.61 -10.26
CA LEU A 101 -11.79 -4.81 -11.08
C LEU A 101 -10.86 -5.87 -10.47
N CYS A 102 -10.68 -5.90 -9.14
CA CYS A 102 -9.95 -6.97 -8.46
C CYS A 102 -10.48 -8.36 -8.85
N ASP A 103 -11.79 -8.57 -8.73
CA ASP A 103 -12.45 -9.84 -9.12
C ASP A 103 -12.17 -10.17 -10.59
N ARG A 104 -12.35 -9.22 -11.50
CA ARG A 104 -12.12 -9.42 -12.94
C ARG A 104 -10.68 -9.79 -13.30
N LEU A 105 -9.70 -9.29 -12.54
CA LEU A 105 -8.27 -9.55 -12.74
C LEU A 105 -7.76 -10.75 -11.93
N GLY A 106 -8.54 -11.26 -10.98
CA GLY A 106 -8.11 -12.30 -10.05
C GLY A 106 -7.21 -11.79 -8.93
N ALA A 107 -7.28 -10.49 -8.61
CA ALA A 107 -6.56 -9.91 -7.49
C ALA A 107 -7.31 -10.16 -6.18
N GLY A 108 -6.61 -10.73 -5.19
CA GLY A 108 -7.19 -11.04 -3.88
C GLY A 108 -7.17 -9.88 -2.88
N VAL A 109 -6.44 -8.81 -3.18
CA VAL A 109 -6.23 -7.67 -2.29
C VAL A 109 -6.41 -6.35 -3.04
N LEU A 110 -7.08 -5.40 -2.40
CA LEU A 110 -7.15 -3.99 -2.79
C LEU A 110 -6.47 -3.14 -1.71
N VAL A 111 -5.41 -2.44 -2.06
CA VAL A 111 -4.78 -1.45 -1.19
C VAL A 111 -5.60 -0.16 -1.20
N HIS A 112 -5.85 0.40 -0.03
CA HIS A 112 -6.57 1.65 0.16
C HIS A 112 -5.86 2.50 1.21
N HIS A 113 -5.55 3.75 0.88
CA HIS A 113 -4.89 4.67 1.80
C HIS A 113 -5.82 5.07 2.95
N SER A 114 -5.31 5.16 4.18
CA SER A 114 -6.01 5.83 5.27
C SER A 114 -6.28 7.28 4.93
N GLY A 115 -7.45 7.77 5.36
CA GLY A 115 -7.94 9.07 5.00
C GLY A 115 -7.13 10.23 5.61
N ASN A 116 -7.42 11.42 5.12
CA ASN A 116 -6.87 12.66 5.64
C ASN A 116 -7.86 13.81 5.48
N ALA A 117 -7.70 14.85 6.30
CA ALA A 117 -8.43 16.09 6.15
C ALA A 117 -7.64 17.25 6.79
N ILE A 118 -7.88 18.46 6.33
CA ILE A 118 -7.52 19.65 7.09
C ILE A 118 -8.64 19.87 8.10
N LEU A 119 -8.31 19.88 9.39
CA LEU A 119 -9.30 20.12 10.44
C LEU A 119 -9.86 21.53 10.30
N SER A 120 -11.19 21.61 10.12
CA SER A 120 -11.94 22.85 10.02
C SER A 120 -12.96 22.95 11.15
N ASP A 121 -13.54 24.13 11.33
CA ASP A 121 -14.54 24.39 12.35
C ASP A 121 -15.69 23.35 12.32
N GLY A 122 -15.88 22.68 13.43
CA GLY A 122 -16.97 21.73 13.64
C GLY A 122 -16.68 20.27 13.27
N MET A 123 -15.45 19.92 12.87
CA MET A 123 -15.04 18.52 12.72
C MET A 123 -13.84 18.19 13.59
N SER A 124 -13.93 17.11 14.33
CA SER A 124 -12.82 16.54 15.11
C SER A 124 -12.20 15.35 14.37
N GLY A 125 -10.98 14.95 14.75
CA GLY A 125 -10.38 13.71 14.24
C GLY A 125 -11.26 12.50 14.50
N SER A 126 -11.96 12.43 15.63
CA SER A 126 -12.88 11.33 15.95
C SER A 126 -14.09 11.25 15.01
N ASP A 127 -14.60 12.39 14.51
CA ASP A 127 -15.69 12.39 13.53
C ASP A 127 -15.20 11.85 12.18
N LEU A 128 -13.98 12.21 11.78
CA LEU A 128 -13.33 11.71 10.57
C LEU A 128 -13.07 10.21 10.64
N ASP A 129 -12.54 9.73 11.77
CA ASP A 129 -12.32 8.29 12.02
C ASP A 129 -13.63 7.51 11.95
N GLN A 130 -14.71 8.04 12.53
CA GLN A 130 -16.02 7.38 12.47
C GLN A 130 -16.54 7.29 11.04
N MET A 131 -16.41 8.37 10.26
CA MET A 131 -16.82 8.41 8.85
C MET A 131 -16.03 7.40 8.02
N GLU A 132 -14.71 7.30 8.24
CA GLU A 132 -13.86 6.32 7.56
C GLU A 132 -14.25 4.88 7.93
N ARG A 133 -14.48 4.59 9.22
CA ARG A 133 -14.92 3.26 9.70
C ARG A 133 -16.23 2.82 9.07
N GLU A 134 -17.21 3.71 8.98
CA GLU A 134 -18.49 3.41 8.33
C GLU A 134 -18.32 3.12 6.84
N ALA A 135 -17.51 3.91 6.14
CA ALA A 135 -17.22 3.70 4.73
C ALA A 135 -16.43 2.39 4.49
N LEU A 136 -15.44 2.10 5.32
CA LEU A 136 -14.66 0.86 5.26
C LEU A 136 -15.54 -0.37 5.50
N PHE A 137 -16.45 -0.32 6.48
CA PHE A 137 -17.39 -1.41 6.72
C PHE A 137 -18.27 -1.67 5.49
N GLU A 138 -18.87 -0.63 4.91
CA GLU A 138 -19.69 -0.75 3.69
C GLU A 138 -18.88 -1.36 2.53
N MET A 139 -17.65 -0.89 2.32
CA MET A 139 -16.81 -1.41 1.24
C MET A 139 -16.31 -2.82 1.52
N ALA A 140 -16.05 -3.20 2.77
CA ALA A 140 -15.67 -4.56 3.15
C ALA A 140 -16.80 -5.57 2.93
N GLU A 141 -18.07 -5.19 3.17
CA GLU A 141 -19.23 -6.02 2.81
C GLU A 141 -19.31 -6.27 1.29
N ILE A 142 -18.96 -5.27 0.48
CA ILE A 142 -18.88 -5.44 -0.98
C ILE A 142 -17.68 -6.31 -1.37
N ALA A 143 -16.50 -6.05 -0.78
CA ALA A 143 -15.29 -6.82 -1.00
C ALA A 143 -15.50 -8.32 -0.73
N LYS A 144 -16.27 -8.64 0.30
CA LYS A 144 -16.69 -10.02 0.63
C LYS A 144 -17.42 -10.71 -0.53
N THR A 145 -18.25 -9.98 -1.27
CA THR A 145 -18.99 -10.57 -2.40
C THR A 145 -18.08 -10.97 -3.56
N TYR A 146 -16.90 -10.35 -3.67
CA TYR A 146 -15.87 -10.63 -4.66
C TYR A 146 -14.74 -11.53 -4.13
N GLY A 147 -14.76 -11.90 -2.84
CA GLY A 147 -13.64 -12.63 -2.22
C GLY A 147 -12.36 -11.82 -2.11
N VAL A 148 -12.47 -10.49 -2.13
CA VAL A 148 -11.34 -9.55 -2.03
C VAL A 148 -11.20 -9.07 -0.61
N ARG A 149 -9.96 -8.84 -0.17
CA ARG A 149 -9.64 -8.15 1.09
C ARG A 149 -9.19 -6.71 0.80
N ILE A 150 -9.79 -5.74 1.48
CA ILE A 150 -9.26 -4.38 1.54
C ILE A 150 -8.15 -4.35 2.58
N VAL A 151 -7.04 -3.70 2.27
CA VAL A 151 -5.97 -3.44 3.23
C VAL A 151 -5.77 -1.94 3.38
N LEU A 152 -5.96 -1.45 4.62
CA LEU A 152 -5.87 -0.03 4.95
C LEU A 152 -4.41 0.33 5.25
N GLU A 153 -3.84 1.17 4.43
CA GLU A 153 -2.44 1.58 4.50
C GLU A 153 -2.25 2.79 5.39
N ASN A 154 -1.23 2.74 6.26
CA ASN A 154 -0.77 3.90 7.01
C ASN A 154 -0.02 4.87 6.09
N ILE A 155 -0.48 6.12 6.06
CA ILE A 155 0.13 7.20 5.30
C ILE A 155 0.63 8.28 6.26
N PHE A 156 1.65 9.02 5.86
CA PHE A 156 2.26 10.08 6.64
C PHE A 156 1.66 11.47 6.32
N THR A 157 1.85 12.40 7.27
CA THR A 157 1.44 13.81 7.15
C THR A 157 2.33 14.55 6.15
N THR A 158 1.72 15.25 5.19
CA THR A 158 2.42 15.98 4.13
C THR A 158 2.41 17.50 4.29
N GLU A 159 1.54 18.01 5.17
CA GLU A 159 1.38 19.46 5.39
C GLU A 159 0.92 19.77 6.81
N ASP A 160 1.26 20.95 7.28
CA ASP A 160 0.86 21.43 8.61
C ASP A 160 -0.67 21.50 8.75
N GLY A 161 -1.18 21.05 9.89
CA GLY A 161 -2.62 21.06 10.18
C GLY A 161 -3.41 19.93 9.53
N GLN A 162 -2.78 19.07 8.77
CA GLN A 162 -3.42 17.88 8.23
C GLN A 162 -3.66 16.85 9.35
N TYR A 163 -4.88 16.35 9.43
CA TYR A 163 -5.22 15.17 10.22
C TYR A 163 -4.91 13.91 9.42
N ARG A 164 -4.17 13.03 10.04
CA ARG A 164 -3.95 11.64 9.60
C ARG A 164 -3.84 10.73 10.81
N GLN A 165 -4.26 9.50 10.63
CA GLN A 165 -4.09 8.44 11.60
C GLN A 165 -2.62 8.00 11.65
N THR A 166 -2.09 7.82 12.86
CA THR A 166 -0.80 7.13 13.06
C THR A 166 -0.97 5.63 12.78
N PRO A 167 0.11 4.85 12.60
CA PRO A 167 0.00 3.41 12.39
C PRO A 167 -0.83 2.70 13.47
N SER A 168 -0.65 3.05 14.75
CA SER A 168 -1.47 2.50 15.84
C SER A 168 -2.95 2.85 15.73
N GLN A 169 -3.29 4.07 15.29
CA GLN A 169 -4.67 4.50 15.05
C GLN A 169 -5.31 3.81 13.84
N VAL A 170 -4.54 3.54 12.78
CA VAL A 170 -4.99 2.70 11.65
C VAL A 170 -5.33 1.29 12.15
N ALA A 171 -4.51 0.71 13.04
CA ALA A 171 -4.80 -0.58 13.66
C ALA A 171 -6.09 -0.54 14.49
N GLU A 172 -6.33 0.53 15.26
CA GLU A 172 -7.57 0.73 16.00
C GLU A 172 -8.79 0.84 15.07
N THR A 173 -8.64 1.54 13.96
CA THR A 173 -9.69 1.64 12.93
C THR A 173 -10.04 0.27 12.37
N VAL A 174 -9.06 -0.54 11.97
CA VAL A 174 -9.30 -1.90 11.47
C VAL A 174 -9.96 -2.78 12.52
N LYS A 175 -9.50 -2.73 13.78
CA LYS A 175 -10.11 -3.47 14.89
C LYS A 175 -11.54 -3.04 15.17
N ALA A 176 -11.82 -1.73 15.13
CA ALA A 176 -13.15 -1.18 15.39
C ALA A 176 -14.16 -1.53 14.28
N VAL A 177 -13.72 -1.58 13.02
CA VAL A 177 -14.55 -2.07 11.89
C VAL A 177 -14.84 -3.56 12.04
N GLY A 178 -13.86 -4.37 12.46
CA GLY A 178 -14.01 -5.77 12.82
C GLY A 178 -14.57 -6.66 11.71
N HIS A 179 -14.14 -6.47 10.47
CA HIS A 179 -14.64 -7.19 9.30
C HIS A 179 -13.57 -8.11 8.70
N ASP A 180 -13.91 -9.38 8.39
CA ASP A 180 -12.95 -10.39 7.89
C ASP A 180 -12.29 -10.01 6.56
N ASN A 181 -12.96 -9.18 5.74
CA ASN A 181 -12.42 -8.68 4.46
C ASN A 181 -11.73 -7.32 4.59
N LEU A 182 -11.36 -6.90 5.81
CA LEU A 182 -10.53 -5.73 6.07
C LEU A 182 -9.34 -6.15 6.92
N ALA A 183 -8.16 -5.68 6.55
CA ALA A 183 -6.93 -5.78 7.35
C ALA A 183 -6.15 -4.48 7.25
N ALA A 184 -5.07 -4.36 8.01
CA ALA A 184 -4.12 -3.28 7.85
C ALA A 184 -3.05 -3.64 6.81
N LEU A 185 -2.43 -2.62 6.24
CA LEU A 185 -1.20 -2.69 5.48
C LEU A 185 -0.18 -1.78 6.17
N ILE A 186 0.95 -2.37 6.58
CA ILE A 186 2.10 -1.57 7.03
C ILE A 186 2.93 -1.18 5.81
N ASP A 187 3.03 0.12 5.55
CA ASP A 187 4.17 0.71 4.86
C ASP A 187 5.18 1.18 5.91
N PHE A 188 6.37 0.60 5.87
CA PHE A 188 7.40 0.84 6.89
C PHE A 188 8.03 2.22 6.78
N SER A 189 8.24 2.73 5.56
CA SER A 189 8.75 4.07 5.34
C SER A 189 7.76 5.14 5.80
N HIS A 190 6.48 4.97 5.43
CA HIS A 190 5.42 5.86 5.88
C HIS A 190 5.28 5.87 7.41
N ALA A 191 5.35 4.70 8.04
CA ALA A 191 5.34 4.60 9.50
C ALA A 191 6.52 5.33 10.14
N TYR A 192 7.73 5.21 9.55
CA TYR A 192 8.92 5.87 10.05
C TYR A 192 8.83 7.40 9.91
N ILE A 193 8.41 7.89 8.74
CA ILE A 193 8.20 9.32 8.47
C ILE A 193 7.17 9.92 9.43
N GLU A 194 6.00 9.27 9.59
CA GLU A 194 4.94 9.75 10.46
C GLU A 194 5.35 9.72 11.94
N SER A 195 6.03 8.66 12.38
CA SER A 195 6.52 8.57 13.75
C SER A 195 7.52 9.69 14.06
N THR A 196 8.45 9.98 13.14
CA THR A 196 9.38 11.08 13.28
C THR A 196 8.65 12.43 13.33
N PHE A 197 7.71 12.65 12.43
CA PHE A 197 6.93 13.89 12.37
C PHE A 197 6.12 14.15 13.65
N LYS A 198 5.52 13.10 14.22
CA LYS A 198 4.71 13.17 15.43
C LYS A 198 5.53 13.05 16.73
N GLY A 199 6.82 12.71 16.66
CA GLY A 199 7.65 12.45 17.84
C GLY A 199 7.25 11.17 18.58
N LEU A 200 6.82 10.14 17.84
CA LEU A 200 6.42 8.83 18.35
C LEU A 200 7.55 7.81 18.21
N ASP A 201 7.48 6.72 18.98
CA ASP A 201 8.38 5.58 18.80
C ASP A 201 7.93 4.73 17.61
N PHE A 202 8.75 4.70 16.57
CA PHE A 202 8.49 3.96 15.33
C PHE A 202 8.22 2.46 15.58
N ARG A 203 9.00 1.82 16.47
CA ARG A 203 8.83 0.38 16.75
C ARG A 203 7.56 0.09 17.52
N GLU A 204 7.16 0.95 18.45
CA GLU A 204 5.89 0.81 19.17
C GLU A 204 4.70 0.94 18.22
N GLU A 205 4.75 1.89 17.28
CA GLU A 205 3.73 2.05 16.25
C GLU A 205 3.62 0.79 15.36
N LEU A 206 4.74 0.21 14.94
CA LEU A 206 4.75 -1.05 14.18
C LEU A 206 4.20 -2.23 14.99
N ARG A 207 4.60 -2.37 16.28
CA ARG A 207 4.09 -3.43 17.16
C ARG A 207 2.58 -3.34 17.38
N ALA A 208 2.02 -2.14 17.44
CA ALA A 208 0.59 -1.93 17.57
C ALA A 208 -0.18 -2.37 16.32
N MET A 209 0.41 -2.17 15.13
CA MET A 209 -0.25 -2.40 13.85
C MET A 209 -0.07 -3.82 13.32
N ALA A 210 1.08 -4.46 13.55
CA ALA A 210 1.43 -5.77 12.99
C ALA A 210 0.38 -6.88 13.21
N PRO A 211 -0.26 -7.02 14.40
CA PRO A 211 -1.23 -8.11 14.64
C PRO A 211 -2.48 -8.09 13.77
N VAL A 212 -2.80 -6.97 13.13
CA VAL A 212 -3.96 -6.82 12.22
C VAL A 212 -3.54 -6.60 10.77
N THR A 213 -2.24 -6.72 10.48
CA THR A 213 -1.65 -6.49 9.16
C THR A 213 -1.65 -7.75 8.31
N GLY A 214 -2.22 -7.66 7.11
CA GLY A 214 -2.29 -8.74 6.11
C GLY A 214 -1.56 -8.43 4.80
N HIS A 215 -0.90 -7.28 4.70
CA HIS A 215 -0.14 -6.84 3.54
C HIS A 215 0.99 -5.92 3.98
N LEU A 216 2.13 -5.95 3.29
CA LEU A 216 3.31 -5.17 3.64
C LEU A 216 3.84 -4.43 2.41
N HIS A 217 4.10 -3.14 2.55
CA HIS A 217 4.91 -2.37 1.62
C HIS A 217 6.30 -2.15 2.22
N VAL A 218 7.30 -2.53 1.45
CA VAL A 218 8.71 -2.53 1.87
C VAL A 218 9.54 -1.74 0.89
N HIS A 219 10.03 -0.62 1.33
CA HIS A 219 11.07 0.19 0.70
C HIS A 219 11.81 0.97 1.77
N ASP A 220 13.05 1.35 1.50
CA ASP A 220 13.88 1.98 2.51
C ASP A 220 13.76 3.50 2.50
N SER A 221 14.01 4.12 3.65
CA SER A 221 14.04 5.56 3.84
C SER A 221 14.89 5.93 5.08
N PHE A 222 14.99 7.22 5.35
CA PHE A 222 15.62 7.77 6.55
C PHE A 222 14.59 8.31 7.55
N GLY A 223 13.30 8.09 7.32
CA GLY A 223 12.23 8.56 8.16
C GLY A 223 12.15 10.09 8.30
N LEU A 224 12.79 10.85 7.43
CA LEU A 224 12.77 12.32 7.49
C LEU A 224 11.52 12.87 6.81
N PRO A 225 10.69 13.67 7.52
CA PRO A 225 9.52 14.30 6.94
C PRO A 225 9.85 15.27 5.81
N TYR A 226 8.85 15.60 4.98
CA TYR A 226 8.98 16.59 3.92
C TYR A 226 9.18 18.01 4.51
N THR A 227 10.43 18.40 4.72
CA THR A 227 10.82 19.75 5.17
C THR A 227 11.16 20.69 4.02
N MET A 228 11.37 20.14 2.82
CA MET A 228 11.60 20.89 1.58
C MET A 228 10.47 20.61 0.58
N LYS A 229 9.85 21.69 0.08
CA LYS A 229 8.69 21.59 -0.83
C LYS A 229 9.04 21.41 -2.30
N LYS A 230 10.33 21.55 -2.67
CA LYS A 230 10.74 21.51 -4.08
C LYS A 230 12.13 20.91 -4.25
N PHE A 231 12.18 19.90 -5.10
CA PHE A 231 13.40 19.33 -5.66
C PHE A 231 13.39 19.54 -7.18
N TYR A 232 14.54 19.74 -7.78
CA TYR A 232 14.69 19.90 -9.22
C TYR A 232 14.87 18.54 -9.92
N HIS A 233 15.41 17.56 -9.18
CA HIS A 233 15.57 16.19 -9.62
C HIS A 233 15.29 15.22 -8.44
N PRO A 234 14.64 14.06 -8.67
CA PRO A 234 14.34 13.10 -7.60
C PRO A 234 15.59 12.64 -6.79
N ALA A 235 16.76 12.58 -7.45
CA ALA A 235 18.01 12.22 -6.77
C ALA A 235 18.45 13.24 -5.68
N GLU A 236 17.95 14.47 -5.72
CA GLU A 236 18.25 15.47 -4.67
C GLU A 236 17.55 15.09 -3.34
N ALA A 237 16.31 14.63 -3.41
CA ALA A 237 15.60 14.11 -2.25
C ALA A 237 16.33 12.89 -1.66
N THR A 238 16.75 11.96 -2.53
CA THR A 238 17.58 10.81 -2.12
C THR A 238 18.89 11.22 -1.46
N ALA A 239 19.61 12.19 -2.05
CA ALA A 239 20.87 12.67 -1.50
C ALA A 239 20.72 13.32 -0.12
N LEU A 240 19.55 13.89 0.17
CA LEU A 240 19.22 14.53 1.45
C LEU A 240 18.52 13.58 2.43
N GLY A 241 18.02 12.45 1.96
CA GLY A 241 17.25 11.50 2.77
C GLY A 241 15.85 11.99 3.16
N ILE A 242 15.29 12.98 2.45
CA ILE A 242 14.04 13.66 2.84
C ILE A 242 12.83 13.10 2.11
N GLY A 243 11.80 12.76 2.87
CA GLY A 243 10.50 12.33 2.39
C GLY A 243 10.42 10.85 2.02
N ASP A 244 9.39 10.52 1.30
CA ASP A 244 9.11 9.17 0.82
C ASP A 244 9.93 8.86 -0.44
N LEU A 245 10.98 8.05 -0.28
CA LEU A 245 12.04 7.91 -1.26
C LEU A 245 11.94 6.66 -2.11
N HIS A 246 11.18 5.66 -1.70
CA HIS A 246 11.08 4.34 -2.35
C HIS A 246 12.45 3.73 -2.68
N LEU A 247 13.37 3.71 -1.68
CA LEU A 247 14.72 3.23 -1.86
C LEU A 247 14.82 1.70 -1.82
N PRO A 248 15.82 1.12 -2.49
CA PRO A 248 16.19 -0.28 -2.31
C PRO A 248 16.47 -0.61 -0.85
N ILE A 249 16.09 -1.82 -0.41
CA ILE A 249 16.33 -2.30 0.96
C ILE A 249 17.83 -2.23 1.30
N GLY A 250 18.18 -1.49 2.33
CA GLY A 250 19.57 -1.26 2.80
C GLY A 250 20.22 0.00 2.28
N TRP A 251 19.47 0.87 1.59
CA TRP A 251 19.94 2.19 1.17
C TRP A 251 19.54 3.30 2.16
N GLY A 252 18.57 3.04 3.03
CA GLY A 252 18.20 3.87 4.16
C GLY A 252 18.78 3.34 5.47
N ASP A 253 18.12 3.66 6.58
CA ASP A 253 18.53 3.27 7.92
C ASP A 253 17.49 2.47 8.71
N ILE A 254 16.48 1.90 8.03
CA ILE A 254 15.53 0.98 8.65
C ILE A 254 16.26 -0.33 8.99
N ASP A 255 16.23 -0.71 10.27
CA ASP A 255 16.82 -1.97 10.75
C ASP A 255 15.88 -3.16 10.47
N TRP A 256 15.86 -3.58 9.21
CA TRP A 256 14.94 -4.58 8.67
C TRP A 256 14.99 -5.91 9.40
N GLU A 257 16.19 -6.42 9.66
CA GLU A 257 16.40 -7.72 10.29
C GLU A 257 15.87 -7.73 11.73
N ASP A 258 16.14 -6.66 12.47
CA ASP A 258 15.70 -6.53 13.85
C ASP A 258 14.17 -6.34 13.92
N ILE A 259 13.62 -5.44 13.08
CA ILE A 259 12.17 -5.21 13.01
C ILE A 259 11.41 -6.50 12.63
N PHE A 260 11.83 -7.20 11.59
CA PHE A 260 11.18 -8.44 11.17
C PHE A 260 11.37 -9.58 12.18
N SER A 261 12.39 -9.51 13.04
CA SER A 261 12.57 -10.47 14.15
C SER A 261 11.52 -10.34 15.24
N GLU A 262 10.92 -9.16 15.42
CA GLU A 262 9.96 -8.86 16.48
C GLU A 262 8.48 -8.99 16.04
N LEU A 263 8.18 -8.64 14.78
CA LEU A 263 6.79 -8.47 14.33
C LEU A 263 6.15 -9.80 13.90
N THR A 264 4.88 -9.95 14.20
CA THR A 264 4.04 -11.05 13.73
C THR A 264 2.82 -10.50 13.03
N PHE A 265 2.56 -11.01 11.83
CA PHE A 265 1.48 -10.56 10.95
C PHE A 265 0.37 -11.60 10.85
N LEU A 266 -0.73 -11.25 10.19
CA LEU A 266 -1.79 -12.19 9.89
C LEU A 266 -1.27 -13.32 8.97
N PRO A 267 -1.81 -14.55 9.09
CA PRO A 267 -1.50 -15.61 8.14
C PRO A 267 -1.83 -15.20 6.71
N ASP A 268 -1.03 -15.71 5.78
CA ASP A 268 -1.19 -15.48 4.34
C ASP A 268 -0.91 -14.02 3.90
N THR A 269 -0.11 -13.28 4.68
CA THR A 269 0.37 -11.93 4.34
C THR A 269 1.21 -11.95 3.06
N THR A 270 1.08 -10.90 2.25
CA THR A 270 1.91 -10.66 1.07
C THR A 270 2.89 -9.52 1.36
N LEU A 271 4.15 -9.66 0.95
CA LEU A 271 5.17 -8.63 1.02
C LEU A 271 5.41 -8.08 -0.38
N ILE A 272 5.16 -6.80 -0.57
CA ILE A 272 5.38 -6.08 -1.83
C ILE A 272 6.48 -5.03 -1.62
N MET A 273 7.46 -5.05 -2.49
CA MET A 273 8.49 -4.02 -2.52
C MET A 273 8.06 -2.89 -3.46
N GLU A 274 7.94 -1.70 -2.90
CA GLU A 274 7.63 -0.48 -3.63
C GLU A 274 8.90 0.33 -3.95
N ILE A 275 9.90 -0.32 -4.52
CA ILE A 275 11.11 0.37 -4.96
C ILE A 275 10.92 0.96 -6.35
N GLY A 276 11.35 2.18 -6.55
CA GLY A 276 11.20 2.93 -7.80
C GLY A 276 11.81 2.19 -9.00
N ALA A 277 11.02 1.34 -9.66
CA ALA A 277 11.49 0.45 -10.72
C ALA A 277 12.20 1.19 -11.88
N GLU A 278 11.74 2.40 -12.24
CA GLU A 278 12.42 3.22 -13.25
C GLU A 278 13.81 3.72 -12.82
N ARG A 279 14.04 3.83 -11.49
CA ARG A 279 15.27 4.37 -10.91
C ARG A 279 16.24 3.28 -10.47
N PHE A 280 15.72 2.12 -10.06
CA PHE A 280 16.46 1.09 -9.34
C PHE A 280 16.19 -0.33 -9.87
N ALA A 281 15.92 -0.47 -11.17
CA ALA A 281 15.66 -1.78 -11.79
C ALA A 281 16.81 -2.78 -11.58
N ASP A 282 18.04 -2.29 -11.57
CA ASP A 282 19.26 -3.07 -11.31
C ASP A 282 19.35 -3.59 -9.87
N GLN A 283 18.61 -2.99 -8.92
CA GLN A 283 18.59 -3.40 -7.51
C GLN A 283 17.51 -4.43 -7.19
N GLN A 284 16.53 -4.63 -8.07
CA GLN A 284 15.42 -5.56 -7.82
C GLN A 284 15.85 -6.98 -7.43
N PRO A 285 16.83 -7.62 -8.09
CA PRO A 285 17.25 -8.97 -7.70
C PRO A 285 17.80 -9.04 -6.27
N ALA A 286 18.63 -8.06 -5.86
CA ALA A 286 19.19 -7.99 -4.52
C ALA A 286 18.11 -7.70 -3.46
N CYS A 287 17.16 -6.84 -3.77
CA CYS A 287 16.02 -6.55 -2.90
C CYS A 287 15.13 -7.79 -2.73
N LEU A 288 14.86 -8.54 -3.81
CA LEU A 288 14.07 -9.77 -3.73
C LEU A 288 14.75 -10.80 -2.82
N GLU A 289 16.07 -11.03 -3.00
CA GLU A 289 16.81 -11.95 -2.15
C GLU A 289 16.72 -11.56 -0.67
N ARG A 290 16.86 -10.27 -0.35
CA ARG A 290 16.76 -9.76 1.02
C ARG A 290 15.33 -9.89 1.57
N ALA A 291 14.31 -9.51 0.82
CA ALA A 291 12.91 -9.64 1.22
C ALA A 291 12.51 -11.11 1.47
N LEU A 292 13.01 -12.05 0.67
CA LEU A 292 12.80 -13.49 0.91
C LEU A 292 13.44 -13.95 2.21
N LYS A 293 14.62 -13.44 2.59
CA LYS A 293 15.26 -13.74 3.89
C LYS A 293 14.44 -13.19 5.06
N LEU A 294 13.91 -11.97 4.94
CA LEU A 294 13.03 -11.38 5.95
C LEU A 294 11.74 -12.21 6.12
N ALA A 295 11.10 -12.59 5.01
CA ALA A 295 9.91 -13.44 5.02
C ALA A 295 10.19 -14.80 5.68
N ASP A 296 11.32 -15.42 5.35
CA ASP A 296 11.77 -16.68 5.93
C ASP A 296 11.99 -16.58 7.45
N ALA A 297 12.57 -15.48 7.92
CA ALA A 297 12.78 -15.23 9.35
C ALA A 297 11.46 -15.19 10.13
N VAL A 298 10.43 -14.53 9.56
CA VAL A 298 9.08 -14.49 10.14
C VAL A 298 8.42 -15.87 10.13
N ASN A 299 8.53 -16.61 9.04
CA ASN A 299 7.88 -17.91 8.83
C ASN A 299 8.47 -19.05 9.68
N LYS A 300 9.69 -18.90 10.21
CA LYS A 300 10.36 -19.90 11.03
C LYS A 300 10.05 -19.79 12.53
N ARG A 301 9.38 -18.74 12.95
CA ARG A 301 8.91 -18.53 14.34
C ARG A 301 7.54 -19.15 14.53
#